data_2289de65260fdae93fd9ec86656eb189
#
_entry.id   2289de65260fdae93fd9ec86656eb189
#
_cell.length_a   1.000
_cell.length_b   1.000
_cell.length_c   1.000
_cell.angle_alpha   90.00
_cell.angle_beta   90.00
_cell.angle_gamma   90.00
#
_symmetry.space_group_name_H-M   'P 1'
#
loop_
_entity.id
_entity.type
_entity.pdbx_description
1 polymer ?
#
loop_
_entity_poly.entity_id
_entity_poly.type
_entity_poly.pdbx_seq_one_letter_code
_entity_poly.pdbx_strand_id
1 'polypeptide(L)'
;MSEGTKRNISVVKDADGNKIVVINDIIFKGKKIAWDDVEKYLRKYVGEVYSIAEDKEIVFIGTELPGEYAGSVYTKKLRGMNAKAKANAVQILPEMIEIASNGVFEHNRKAKHARDAKMGWYRYDTRFALPVYNDHRSEE
;
A
#
# COMPACT_ATOMS: atom_id res chain seq x y z
N MET A 1 -22.20 -9.88 -4.13
CA MET A 1 -21.63 -10.06 -3.73
C MET A 1 -20.95 -10.64 -3.83
N SER A 2 -20.65 -10.67 -4.05
CA SER A 2 -20.14 -11.31 -4.02
C SER A 2 -19.48 -11.73 -3.08
N GLU A 3 -19.68 -12.31 -2.58
CA GLU A 3 -19.12 -12.85 -1.69
C GLU A 3 -18.03 -13.59 -1.89
N GLY A 4 -17.76 -14.43 -2.73
CA GLY A 4 -16.56 -15.10 -3.06
C GLY A 4 -15.40 -14.17 -3.16
N THR A 5 -15.65 -12.94 -3.05
CA THR A 5 -14.62 -11.92 -3.12
C THR A 5 -14.21 -11.41 -1.75
N LYS A 6 -14.53 -12.18 -0.73
CA LYS A 6 -14.15 -11.81 0.62
C LYS A 6 -12.65 -11.61 0.71
N ARG A 7 -12.26 -10.48 1.20
CA ARG A 7 -10.85 -10.16 1.29
C ARG A 7 -10.31 -10.54 2.66
N ASN A 8 -9.03 -10.78 2.70
CA ASN A 8 -8.34 -11.27 3.88
C ASN A 8 -7.89 -10.11 4.75
N ILE A 9 -8.80 -9.20 5.03
CA ILE A 9 -8.47 -7.96 5.73
C ILE A 9 -9.57 -7.55 6.68
N SER A 10 -9.20 -6.66 7.61
CA SER A 10 -10.14 -6.01 8.50
C SER A 10 -9.73 -4.57 8.66
N VAL A 11 -10.68 -3.68 8.95
CA VAL A 11 -10.35 -2.31 9.28
C VAL A 11 -10.75 -2.10 10.73
N VAL A 12 -9.79 -1.70 11.55
CA VAL A 12 -10.02 -1.51 12.98
C VAL A 12 -9.59 -0.12 13.38
N LYS A 13 -9.93 0.29 14.60
CA LYS A 13 -9.50 1.57 15.15
C LYS A 13 -8.54 1.33 16.28
N ASP A 14 -7.50 2.17 16.36
CA ASP A 14 -6.60 2.11 17.49
C ASP A 14 -7.18 2.86 18.68
N ALA A 15 -6.39 3.00 19.75
CA ALA A 15 -6.85 3.65 20.98
C ALA A 15 -7.24 5.11 20.76
N ASP A 16 -6.65 5.75 19.77
CA ASP A 16 -6.92 7.15 19.47
C ASP A 16 -8.04 7.32 18.46
N GLY A 17 -8.65 6.24 18.01
CA GLY A 17 -9.74 6.30 17.04
C GLY A 17 -9.28 6.34 15.60
N ASN A 18 -8.01 6.22 15.34
CA ASN A 18 -7.48 6.22 13.97
C ASN A 18 -7.62 4.83 13.36
N LYS A 19 -7.95 4.81 12.09
CA LYS A 19 -8.17 3.54 11.40
C LYS A 19 -6.86 2.88 10.99
N ILE A 20 -6.85 1.56 11.07
CA ILE A 20 -5.74 0.73 10.62
C ILE A 20 -6.31 -0.40 9.80
N VAL A 21 -5.72 -0.65 8.63
CA VAL A 21 -6.09 -1.82 7.83
C VAL A 21 -5.25 -2.99 8.31
N VAL A 22 -5.89 -4.07 8.70
CA VAL A 22 -5.19 -5.26 9.20
C VAL A 22 -5.26 -6.34 8.15
N ILE A 23 -4.09 -6.85 7.78
CA ILE A 23 -3.99 -8.02 6.90
C ILE A 23 -4.04 -9.25 7.77
N ASN A 24 -5.04 -10.10 7.56
CA ASN A 24 -5.19 -11.27 8.42
C ASN A 24 -4.20 -12.39 8.06
N ASP A 25 -3.82 -12.47 6.80
CA ASP A 25 -2.85 -13.46 6.39
C ASP A 25 -2.06 -12.92 5.21
N ILE A 26 -0.76 -13.09 5.24
CA ILE A 26 0.10 -12.58 4.16
C ILE A 26 0.21 -13.59 3.04
N ILE A 27 0.37 -13.11 1.82
CA ILE A 27 0.55 -13.98 0.66
C ILE A 27 1.99 -14.02 0.17
N PHE A 28 2.78 -12.98 0.46
CA PHE A 28 4.20 -12.96 0.09
C PHE A 28 5.01 -13.31 1.33
N LYS A 29 5.30 -14.60 1.49
CA LYS A 29 5.82 -15.15 2.75
C LYS A 29 7.30 -15.47 2.76
N GLY A 30 7.90 -15.65 1.63
CA GLY A 30 9.29 -16.12 1.57
C GLY A 30 10.28 -15.16 2.20
N LYS A 31 11.46 -15.65 2.47
CA LYS A 31 12.55 -14.80 2.93
C LYS A 31 12.91 -13.78 1.86
N LYS A 32 12.83 -14.21 0.62
CA LYS A 32 13.13 -13.36 -0.51
C LYS A 32 11.83 -13.08 -1.23
N ILE A 33 11.52 -11.81 -1.37
CA ILE A 33 10.27 -11.41 -1.99
C ILE A 33 10.41 -11.46 -3.51
N ALA A 34 9.44 -12.10 -4.16
CA ALA A 34 9.37 -12.14 -5.62
C ALA A 34 8.67 -10.87 -6.10
N TRP A 35 9.42 -9.82 -6.33
CA TRP A 35 8.85 -8.54 -6.67
C TRP A 35 8.09 -8.56 -7.99
N ASP A 36 8.42 -9.48 -8.90
CA ASP A 36 7.64 -9.63 -10.12
C ASP A 36 6.22 -10.05 -9.82
N ASP A 37 6.03 -10.88 -8.80
CA ASP A 37 4.69 -11.30 -8.41
C ASP A 37 3.94 -10.17 -7.72
N VAL A 38 4.64 -9.34 -6.97
CA VAL A 38 4.04 -8.17 -6.36
C VAL A 38 3.54 -7.23 -7.45
N GLU A 39 4.35 -7.04 -8.48
CA GLU A 39 3.97 -6.19 -9.60
C GLU A 39 2.72 -6.73 -10.28
N LYS A 40 2.68 -8.04 -10.52
CA LYS A 40 1.51 -8.66 -11.15
C LYS A 40 0.26 -8.46 -10.31
N TYR A 41 0.40 -8.59 -9.01
CA TYR A 41 -0.74 -8.38 -8.13
C TYR A 41 -1.29 -6.96 -8.27
N LEU A 42 -0.39 -5.98 -8.29
CA LEU A 42 -0.80 -4.59 -8.39
C LEU A 42 -1.46 -4.27 -9.73
N ARG A 43 -1.12 -5.00 -10.78
CA ARG A 43 -1.68 -4.70 -12.11
C ARG A 43 -3.20 -4.85 -12.13
N LYS A 44 -3.76 -5.65 -11.26
CA LYS A 44 -5.21 -5.82 -11.24
C LYS A 44 -5.94 -4.56 -10.79
N TYR A 45 -5.22 -3.63 -10.15
CA TYR A 45 -5.84 -2.36 -9.75
C TYR A 45 -5.73 -1.27 -10.81
N VAL A 46 -4.93 -1.48 -11.84
CA VAL A 46 -4.73 -0.45 -12.86
C VAL A 46 -6.06 -0.13 -13.53
N GLY A 47 -6.35 1.15 -13.63
CA GLY A 47 -7.62 1.62 -14.18
C GLY A 47 -8.71 1.80 -13.14
N GLU A 48 -8.48 1.35 -11.92
CA GLU A 48 -9.45 1.51 -10.84
C GLU A 48 -9.38 2.91 -10.26
N VAL A 49 -10.48 3.32 -9.68
CA VAL A 49 -10.59 4.64 -9.05
C VAL A 49 -11.07 4.43 -7.62
N TYR A 50 -10.39 5.06 -6.68
CA TYR A 50 -10.74 4.95 -5.27
C TYR A 50 -10.93 6.33 -4.67
N SER A 51 -11.71 6.41 -3.60
CA SER A 51 -12.01 7.67 -2.95
C SER A 51 -11.42 7.65 -1.54
N ILE A 52 -10.77 8.77 -1.17
CA ILE A 52 -10.28 8.95 0.19
C ILE A 52 -11.46 9.47 1.01
N ALA A 53 -11.83 8.72 2.06
CA ALA A 53 -13.03 9.03 2.81
C ALA A 53 -12.96 10.40 3.50
N GLU A 54 -11.79 10.76 3.99
CA GLU A 54 -11.65 11.98 4.79
C GLU A 54 -11.95 13.25 4.00
N ASP A 55 -11.41 13.36 2.79
CA ASP A 55 -11.55 14.61 2.04
C ASP A 55 -12.22 14.43 0.67
N LYS A 56 -12.68 13.22 0.38
CA LYS A 56 -13.38 12.90 -0.86
C LYS A 56 -12.54 13.01 -2.11
N GLU A 57 -11.23 13.10 -1.97
CA GLU A 57 -10.35 13.12 -3.12
C GLU A 57 -10.38 11.78 -3.86
N ILE A 58 -10.15 11.84 -5.16
CA ILE A 58 -10.19 10.66 -6.02
C ILE A 58 -8.77 10.25 -6.38
N VAL A 59 -8.49 8.96 -6.26
CA VAL A 59 -7.19 8.41 -6.63
C VAL A 59 -7.38 7.46 -7.80
N PHE A 60 -6.70 7.72 -8.89
CA PHE A 60 -6.72 6.86 -10.07
C PHE A 60 -5.42 6.04 -10.10
N ILE A 61 -5.54 4.74 -10.31
CA ILE A 61 -4.38 3.86 -10.36
C ILE A 61 -3.90 3.77 -11.80
N GLY A 62 -2.75 4.39 -12.06
CA GLY A 62 -2.19 4.44 -13.39
C GLY A 62 -1.35 3.21 -13.74
N THR A 63 -1.02 3.11 -15.02
CA THR A 63 -0.32 1.94 -15.54
C THR A 63 1.11 1.81 -15.02
N GLU A 64 1.70 2.90 -14.54
CA GLU A 64 3.09 2.88 -14.12
C GLU A 64 3.28 2.50 -12.66
N LEU A 65 2.20 2.52 -11.87
CA LEU A 65 2.31 2.24 -10.45
C LEU A 65 2.92 0.87 -10.16
N PRO A 66 2.45 -0.23 -10.80
CA PRO A 66 2.99 -1.53 -10.41
C PRO A 66 4.49 -1.64 -10.61
N GLY A 67 5.00 -1.14 -11.72
CA GLY A 67 6.43 -1.21 -12.00
C GLY A 67 7.26 -0.36 -11.07
N GLU A 68 6.78 0.83 -10.78
CA GLU A 68 7.51 1.73 -9.89
C GLU A 68 7.51 1.20 -8.46
N TYR A 69 6.39 0.67 -8.01
CA TYR A 69 6.28 0.15 -6.67
C TYR A 69 7.22 -1.03 -6.45
N ALA A 70 7.22 -1.97 -7.38
CA ALA A 70 7.98 -3.20 -7.23
C ALA A 70 9.43 -3.10 -7.69
N GLY A 71 9.72 -2.16 -8.60
CA GLY A 71 11.01 -2.12 -9.27
C GLY A 71 11.92 -0.96 -8.92
N SER A 72 11.51 -0.09 -8.01
CA SER A 72 12.35 1.06 -7.68
C SER A 72 13.62 0.64 -6.97
N VAL A 73 14.63 1.50 -7.04
CA VAL A 73 15.88 1.26 -6.33
C VAL A 73 15.62 1.10 -4.84
N TYR A 74 14.72 1.92 -4.31
CA TYR A 74 14.36 1.84 -2.91
C TYR A 74 13.80 0.47 -2.56
N THR A 75 12.88 -0.04 -3.36
CA THR A 75 12.27 -1.34 -3.13
C THR A 75 13.31 -2.45 -3.14
N LYS A 76 14.24 -2.39 -4.08
CA LYS A 76 15.24 -3.45 -4.22
C LYS A 76 16.21 -3.49 -3.06
N LYS A 77 16.30 -2.43 -2.29
CA LYS A 77 17.16 -2.39 -1.11
C LYS A 77 16.50 -2.90 0.16
N LEU A 78 15.19 -3.09 0.13
CA LEU A 78 14.48 -3.53 1.32
C LEU A 78 14.83 -4.95 1.69
N ARG A 79 14.86 -5.23 2.99
CA ARG A 79 15.17 -6.54 3.52
C ARG A 79 14.25 -6.84 4.70
N GLY A 80 14.10 -8.13 4.99
CA GLY A 80 13.41 -8.59 6.18
C GLY A 80 11.97 -8.12 6.25
N MET A 81 11.58 -7.66 7.43
CA MET A 81 10.18 -7.26 7.64
C MET A 81 9.77 -6.07 6.79
N ASN A 82 10.69 -5.17 6.49
CA ASN A 82 10.34 -4.03 5.65
C ASN A 82 9.95 -4.47 4.25
N ALA A 83 10.70 -5.42 3.70
CA ALA A 83 10.36 -5.95 2.38
C ALA A 83 9.03 -6.68 2.41
N LYS A 84 8.83 -7.48 3.44
CA LYS A 84 7.60 -8.25 3.59
C LYS A 84 6.40 -7.33 3.75
N ALA A 85 6.55 -6.28 4.52
CA ALA A 85 5.46 -5.33 4.72
C ALA A 85 5.09 -4.64 3.41
N LYS A 86 6.08 -4.17 2.68
CA LYS A 86 5.80 -3.50 1.41
C LYS A 86 5.15 -4.44 0.40
N ALA A 87 5.64 -5.67 0.33
CA ALA A 87 5.08 -6.64 -0.62
C ALA A 87 3.62 -6.94 -0.29
N ASN A 88 3.32 -7.14 0.98
CA ASN A 88 1.97 -7.54 1.35
C ASN A 88 0.98 -6.38 1.41
N ALA A 89 1.47 -5.16 1.46
CA ALA A 89 0.58 -4.00 1.45
C ALA A 89 -0.23 -3.92 0.17
N VAL A 90 0.21 -4.54 -0.92
CA VAL A 90 -0.55 -4.50 -2.17
C VAL A 90 -1.92 -5.16 -2.03
N GLN A 91 -2.08 -6.08 -1.09
CA GLN A 91 -3.36 -6.73 -0.87
C GLN A 91 -4.44 -5.76 -0.43
N ILE A 92 -4.03 -4.65 0.17
CA ILE A 92 -4.95 -3.74 0.82
C ILE A 92 -4.85 -2.34 0.26
N LEU A 93 -4.38 -2.21 -0.96
CA LEU A 93 -4.24 -0.89 -1.57
C LEU A 93 -5.54 -0.09 -1.53
N PRO A 94 -6.69 -0.64 -1.94
CA PRO A 94 -7.92 0.14 -1.91
C PRO A 94 -8.29 0.61 -0.51
N GLU A 95 -8.14 -0.26 0.48
CA GLU A 95 -8.50 0.09 1.85
C GLU A 95 -7.56 1.13 2.44
N MET A 96 -6.26 1.03 2.12
CA MET A 96 -5.32 2.03 2.60
C MET A 96 -5.62 3.40 2.02
N ILE A 97 -6.04 3.44 0.76
CA ILE A 97 -6.43 4.71 0.15
C ILE A 97 -7.68 5.25 0.85
N GLU A 98 -8.65 4.39 1.08
CA GLU A 98 -9.91 4.83 1.67
C GLU A 98 -9.72 5.45 3.04
N ILE A 99 -8.85 4.88 3.88
CA ILE A 99 -8.65 5.39 5.24
C ILE A 99 -7.57 6.45 5.33
N ALA A 100 -6.94 6.82 4.22
CA ALA A 100 -5.86 7.80 4.24
C ALA A 100 -6.33 9.11 4.89
N SER A 101 -5.41 9.79 5.55
CA SER A 101 -5.75 10.98 6.31
C SER A 101 -4.61 11.98 6.24
N ASN A 102 -4.87 13.16 6.81
CA ASN A 102 -3.85 14.21 6.95
C ASN A 102 -3.25 14.61 5.61
N GLY A 103 -4.13 14.84 4.63
CA GLY A 103 -3.68 15.24 3.32
C GLY A 103 -2.98 16.58 3.36
N VAL A 104 -1.79 16.63 2.77
CA VAL A 104 -1.00 17.86 2.70
C VAL A 104 -0.54 18.02 1.26
N PHE A 105 -0.75 19.23 0.74
CA PHE A 105 -0.30 19.53 -0.61
C PHE A 105 1.16 19.99 -0.53
N GLU A 106 2.00 19.39 -1.38
CA GLU A 106 3.41 19.76 -1.47
C GLU A 106 3.71 20.29 -2.86
N HIS A 107 4.35 21.45 -2.90
CA HIS A 107 4.71 22.05 -4.17
C HIS A 107 5.85 21.30 -4.81
N ASN A 108 5.79 21.19 -6.15
CA ASN A 108 6.87 20.58 -6.89
C ASN A 108 8.04 21.57 -6.97
N ARG A 109 9.17 21.19 -6.40
CA ARG A 109 10.35 22.06 -6.36
C ARG A 109 11.48 21.58 -7.23
N LYS A 110 11.33 20.38 -7.81
CA LYS A 110 12.40 19.81 -8.61
C LYS A 110 12.03 19.82 -10.07
N ALA A 111 12.92 20.39 -10.89
CA ALA A 111 12.65 20.48 -12.31
C ALA A 111 12.34 19.12 -12.94
N LYS A 112 12.99 18.06 -12.47
CA LYS A 112 12.77 16.74 -13.06
C LYS A 112 11.36 16.22 -12.84
N HIS A 113 10.64 16.78 -11.88
CA HIS A 113 9.26 16.37 -11.59
C HIS A 113 8.23 17.30 -12.21
N ALA A 114 8.67 18.37 -12.86
CA ALA A 114 7.75 19.38 -13.35
C ALA A 114 6.80 18.83 -14.39
N ARG A 115 7.24 17.81 -15.14
CA ARG A 115 6.39 17.20 -16.14
C ARG A 115 5.29 16.35 -15.54
N ASP A 116 5.60 15.70 -14.43
CA ASP A 116 4.69 14.75 -13.82
C ASP A 116 3.68 15.41 -12.91
N ALA A 117 4.08 16.48 -12.24
CA ALA A 117 3.22 17.18 -11.31
C ALA A 117 3.57 18.64 -11.32
N LYS A 118 2.97 19.38 -12.25
CA LYS A 118 3.30 20.79 -12.42
C LYS A 118 3.11 21.61 -11.16
N MET A 119 2.02 21.36 -10.45
CA MET A 119 1.67 22.15 -9.28
C MET A 119 2.22 21.57 -8.00
N GLY A 120 2.48 20.28 -8.00
CA GLY A 120 2.89 19.56 -6.83
C GLY A 120 2.07 18.28 -6.69
N TRP A 121 2.00 17.78 -5.49
CA TRP A 121 1.24 16.56 -5.22
C TRP A 121 0.72 16.58 -3.80
N TYR A 122 -0.30 15.74 -3.54
CA TYR A 122 -0.80 15.54 -2.19
C TYR A 122 -0.11 14.36 -1.55
N ARG A 123 0.14 14.47 -0.27
CA ARG A 123 0.69 13.39 0.54
C ARG A 123 -0.30 13.07 1.64
N TYR A 124 -0.48 11.78 1.90
CA TYR A 124 -1.42 11.31 2.92
C TYR A 124 -0.74 10.29 3.80
N ASP A 125 -1.26 10.16 5.01
CA ASP A 125 -0.85 9.10 5.92
C ASP A 125 -1.86 7.98 5.87
N THR A 126 -1.36 6.75 5.89
CA THR A 126 -2.22 5.60 6.01
C THR A 126 -1.47 4.55 6.82
N ARG A 127 -2.19 3.60 7.39
CA ARG A 127 -1.57 2.64 8.30
C ARG A 127 -2.13 1.25 8.09
N PHE A 128 -1.27 0.27 8.21
CA PHE A 128 -1.70 -1.12 8.12
C PHE A 128 -0.86 -1.98 9.05
N ALA A 129 -1.40 -3.14 9.38
CA ALA A 129 -0.70 -4.11 10.21
C ALA A 129 -0.79 -5.47 9.56
N LEU A 130 0.23 -6.27 9.74
CA LEU A 130 0.24 -7.62 9.23
C LEU A 130 0.79 -8.56 10.28
N PRO A 131 0.45 -9.85 10.19
CA PRO A 131 0.96 -10.79 11.17
C PRO A 131 2.45 -10.99 11.01
N VAL A 132 3.14 -11.16 12.12
CA VAL A 132 4.56 -11.44 12.15
C VAL A 132 4.74 -12.88 12.59
N TYR A 133 5.37 -13.67 11.74
CA TYR A 133 5.67 -15.06 12.05
C TYR A 133 7.11 -15.17 12.46
N ASN A 134 7.32 -15.75 13.63
CA ASN A 134 8.65 -15.91 14.17
C ASN A 134 9.05 -17.37 14.09
N ASP A 135 10.05 -17.67 13.33
CA ASP A 135 10.51 -19.05 13.16
C ASP A 135 10.99 -19.67 14.44
N HIS A 136 11.39 -18.83 15.35
CA HIS A 136 11.81 -19.35 16.59
C HIS A 136 10.65 -19.67 17.48
N ARG A 137 10.06 -19.41 17.29
CA ARG A 137 9.30 -19.38 18.11
C ARG A 137 8.64 -19.63 18.66
N SER A 138 8.46 -19.77 18.46
CA SER A 138 7.82 -20.07 19.04
C SER A 138 7.53 -19.57 20.15
N GLU A 139 7.67 -19.00 20.31
CA GLU A 139 7.60 -18.51 21.34
C GLU A 139 6.87 -17.91 21.64
N GLU A 140 6.77 -17.82 21.24
CA GLU A 140 6.24 -17.33 21.71
C GLU A 140 5.77 -17.18 21.98
#